data_a3e05b4e2bb89d206a2fefd3418d4c3b
#
_entry.id   a3e05b4e2bb89d206a2fefd3418d4c3b
#
_cell.length_a   1.000
_cell.length_b   1.000
_cell.length_c   1.000
_cell.angle_alpha   90.00
_cell.angle_beta   90.00
_cell.angle_gamma   90.00
#
_symmetry.space_group_name_H-M   'P 1'
#
loop_
_entity.id
_entity.type
_entity.pdbx_description
1 polymer ?
#
loop_
_entity_poly.entity_id
_entity_poly.type
_entity_poly.pdbx_seq_one_letter_code
_entity_poly.pdbx_strand_id
1 'polypeptide(L)'
;MVMTDFSGANFTISEWEKRLGDAMRQLRITAGFDQNELADRANVSRSTVQSLEQGSGTRLHTLLAVLRALDRLDVFDSLMPSAGPTPLEQLAMARRAPAPQRRR
;
A
#
# COMPACT_ATOMS: atom_id res chain seq x y z
N MET A 1 -14.26 2.57 -23.51
CA MET A 1 -14.10 2.44 -22.99
C MET A 1 -13.96 2.45 -22.17
N VAL A 2 -13.89 2.31 -22.05
CA VAL A 2 -13.86 2.31 -21.19
C VAL A 2 -13.47 2.38 -20.33
N MET A 3 -13.34 2.21 -20.15
CA MET A 3 -13.08 2.13 -19.36
C MET A 3 -12.92 2.38 -18.42
N THR A 4 -13.02 2.50 -18.30
CA THR A 4 -12.89 2.74 -17.41
C THR A 4 -12.95 2.58 -16.32
N ASP A 5 -13.13 2.24 -16.15
CA ASP A 5 -13.21 2.11 -15.14
C ASP A 5 -12.78 1.72 -14.30
N PHE A 6 -12.43 1.92 -14.14
CA PHE A 6 -11.99 1.48 -13.39
C PHE A 6 -12.25 1.69 -12.27
N SER A 7 -12.89 1.69 -12.15
CA SER A 7 -13.22 2.07 -10.83
C SER A 7 -13.17 0.88 -9.92
N GLY A 8 -12.42 0.99 -8.83
CA GLY A 8 -12.29 -0.09 -7.86
C GLY A 8 -13.60 -0.46 -7.20
N ALA A 9 -14.59 0.39 -7.28
CA ALA A 9 -15.89 0.14 -6.68
C ALA A 9 -16.58 -1.09 -7.26
N ASN A 10 -16.17 -1.53 -8.45
CA ASN A 10 -16.80 -2.68 -9.11
C ASN A 10 -16.13 -4.01 -8.76
N PHE A 11 -15.09 -4.02 -7.94
CA PHE A 11 -14.39 -5.24 -7.58
C PHE A 11 -14.70 -5.64 -6.15
N THR A 12 -14.84 -6.94 -5.92
CA THR A 12 -14.93 -7.47 -4.57
C THR A 12 -13.57 -7.35 -3.89
N ILE A 13 -13.54 -7.50 -2.57
CA ILE A 13 -12.28 -7.53 -1.83
C ILE A 13 -11.40 -8.68 -2.34
N SER A 14 -12.00 -9.85 -2.58
CA SER A 14 -11.25 -10.99 -3.10
C SER A 14 -10.63 -10.70 -4.46
N GLU A 15 -11.36 -10.02 -5.32
CA GLU A 15 -10.83 -9.61 -6.63
C GLU A 15 -9.69 -8.62 -6.48
N TRP A 16 -9.80 -7.70 -5.54
CA TRP A 16 -8.71 -6.76 -5.25
C TRP A 16 -7.47 -7.49 -4.75
N GLU A 17 -7.66 -8.50 -3.89
CA GLU A 17 -6.52 -9.29 -3.42
C GLU A 17 -5.79 -9.98 -4.57
N LYS A 18 -6.54 -10.52 -5.52
CA LYS A 18 -5.91 -11.18 -6.68
C LYS A 18 -5.20 -10.17 -7.58
N ARG A 19 -5.83 -9.03 -7.79
CA ARG A 19 -5.20 -7.97 -8.59
C ARG A 19 -3.92 -7.47 -7.95
N LEU A 20 -3.95 -7.29 -6.63
CA LEU A 20 -2.76 -6.87 -5.90
C LEU A 20 -1.68 -7.94 -5.94
N GLY A 21 -2.08 -9.20 -5.79
CA GLY A 21 -1.13 -10.32 -5.89
C GLY A 21 -0.43 -10.35 -7.24
N ASP A 22 -1.20 -10.18 -8.31
CA ASP A 22 -0.63 -10.12 -9.66
C ASP A 22 0.33 -8.95 -9.81
N ALA A 23 -0.03 -7.80 -9.25
CA ALA A 23 0.83 -6.62 -9.29
C ALA A 23 2.14 -6.87 -8.55
N MET A 24 2.08 -7.52 -7.39
CA MET A 24 3.29 -7.85 -6.62
C MET A 24 4.19 -8.79 -7.42
N ARG A 25 3.58 -9.77 -8.09
CA ARG A 25 4.34 -10.69 -8.93
C ARG A 25 5.04 -9.96 -10.06
N GLN A 26 4.35 -9.04 -10.73
CA GLN A 26 4.94 -8.28 -11.81
C GLN A 26 6.08 -7.39 -11.31
N LEU A 27 5.90 -6.75 -10.16
CA LEU A 27 6.96 -5.94 -9.57
C LEU A 27 8.17 -6.79 -9.25
N ARG A 28 7.96 -8.00 -8.71
CA ARG A 28 9.05 -8.91 -8.41
C ARG A 28 9.82 -9.29 -9.68
N ILE A 29 9.09 -9.68 -10.71
CA ILE A 29 9.70 -10.09 -11.98
C ILE A 29 10.49 -8.94 -12.60
N THR A 30 9.91 -7.75 -12.60
CA THR A 30 10.56 -6.56 -13.13
C THR A 30 11.83 -6.23 -12.34
N ALA A 31 11.82 -6.49 -11.03
CA ALA A 31 13.01 -6.25 -10.20
C ALA A 31 14.08 -7.35 -10.40
N GLY A 32 13.74 -8.41 -11.08
CA GLY A 32 14.70 -9.48 -11.35
C GLY A 32 14.83 -10.50 -10.24
N PHE A 33 13.84 -10.59 -9.35
CA PHE A 33 13.89 -11.51 -8.21
C PHE A 33 13.03 -12.74 -8.48
N ASP A 34 13.52 -13.91 -8.03
CA ASP A 34 12.61 -15.05 -7.88
C ASP A 34 11.93 -14.94 -6.51
N GLN A 35 11.02 -15.87 -6.25
CA GLN A 35 10.26 -15.82 -4.98
C GLN A 35 11.14 -15.98 -3.75
N ASN A 36 12.17 -16.82 -3.85
CA ASN A 36 13.10 -17.01 -2.73
C ASN A 36 13.88 -15.74 -2.44
N GLU A 37 14.36 -15.08 -3.48
CA GLU A 37 15.11 -13.84 -3.31
C GLU A 37 14.26 -12.75 -2.68
N LEU A 38 13.02 -12.61 -3.14
CA LEU A 38 12.13 -11.62 -2.55
C LEU A 38 11.82 -11.97 -1.09
N ALA A 39 11.57 -13.24 -0.81
CA ALA A 39 11.31 -13.69 0.55
C ALA A 39 12.46 -13.34 1.49
N ASP A 40 13.68 -13.60 1.04
CA ASP A 40 14.87 -13.28 1.83
C ASP A 40 14.99 -11.79 2.08
N ARG A 41 14.79 -10.98 1.06
CA ARG A 41 14.89 -9.52 1.18
C ARG A 41 13.81 -8.94 2.05
N ALA A 42 12.63 -9.53 2.04
CA ALA A 42 11.51 -9.06 2.84
C ALA A 42 11.49 -9.70 4.22
N ASN A 43 12.38 -10.65 4.47
CA ASN A 43 12.44 -11.39 5.73
C ASN A 43 11.13 -12.11 6.03
N VAL A 44 10.60 -12.77 5.01
CA VAL A 44 9.41 -13.61 5.14
C VAL A 44 9.70 -14.95 4.47
N SER A 45 8.80 -15.91 4.64
CA SER A 45 8.97 -17.21 3.99
C SER A 45 8.59 -17.15 2.53
N ARG A 46 9.12 -18.08 1.75
CA ARG A 46 8.73 -18.21 0.34
C ARG A 46 7.23 -18.46 0.21
N SER A 47 6.67 -19.30 1.08
CA SER A 47 5.24 -19.59 1.02
C SER A 47 4.41 -18.34 1.27
N THR A 48 4.91 -17.42 2.09
CA THR A 48 4.25 -16.14 2.32
C THR A 48 4.23 -15.32 1.03
N VAL A 49 5.34 -15.28 0.30
CA VAL A 49 5.37 -14.58 -0.99
C VAL A 49 4.39 -15.23 -1.97
N GLN A 50 4.38 -16.56 -2.01
CA GLN A 50 3.46 -17.30 -2.88
C GLN A 50 2.00 -16.94 -2.57
N SER A 51 1.63 -16.96 -1.29
CA SER A 51 0.26 -16.65 -0.89
C SER A 51 -0.13 -15.23 -1.28
N LEU A 52 0.78 -14.28 -1.08
CA LEU A 52 0.54 -12.91 -1.46
C LEU A 52 0.30 -12.80 -2.97
N GLU A 53 1.16 -13.42 -3.77
CA GLU A 53 1.05 -13.34 -5.23
C GLU A 53 -0.18 -14.07 -5.76
N GLN A 54 -0.65 -15.08 -5.05
CA GLN A 54 -1.87 -15.80 -5.43
C GLN A 54 -3.15 -15.09 -5.01
N GLY A 55 -3.01 -14.01 -4.24
CA GLY A 55 -4.18 -13.27 -3.78
C GLY A 55 -4.94 -14.00 -2.69
N SER A 56 -4.24 -14.80 -1.88
CA SER A 56 -4.86 -15.57 -0.80
C SER A 56 -4.94 -14.81 0.51
N GLY A 57 -4.68 -13.52 0.47
CA GLY A 57 -4.66 -12.69 1.66
C GLY A 57 -3.27 -12.58 2.24
N THR A 58 -3.07 -11.56 3.04
CA THR A 58 -1.78 -11.35 3.68
C THR A 58 -1.98 -10.40 4.86
N ARG A 59 -1.00 -10.39 5.74
CA ARG A 59 -0.98 -9.40 6.81
C ARG A 59 -0.47 -8.08 6.24
N LEU A 60 -0.92 -7.00 6.81
CA LEU A 60 -0.42 -5.68 6.44
C LEU A 60 1.10 -5.60 6.60
N HIS A 61 1.62 -6.13 7.69
CA HIS A 61 3.07 -6.15 7.93
C HIS A 61 3.81 -6.81 6.77
N THR A 62 3.31 -7.96 6.31
CA THR A 62 3.92 -8.68 5.20
C THR A 62 3.87 -7.87 3.91
N LEU A 63 2.74 -7.26 3.61
CA LEU A 63 2.60 -6.44 2.42
C LEU A 63 3.60 -5.29 2.44
N LEU A 64 3.72 -4.62 3.57
CA LEU A 64 4.68 -3.52 3.71
C LEU A 64 6.12 -4.00 3.55
N ALA A 65 6.45 -5.16 4.15
CA ALA A 65 7.81 -5.71 4.06
C ALA A 65 8.17 -6.06 2.62
N VAL A 66 7.23 -6.66 1.88
CA VAL A 66 7.45 -7.02 0.49
C VAL A 66 7.60 -5.77 -0.37
N LEU A 67 6.73 -4.79 -0.19
CA LEU A 67 6.83 -3.55 -0.98
C LEU A 67 8.11 -2.79 -0.67
N ARG A 68 8.54 -2.80 0.59
CA ARG A 68 9.82 -2.19 0.95
C ARG A 68 10.99 -2.90 0.26
N ALA A 69 10.94 -4.22 0.22
CA ALA A 69 12.00 -5.01 -0.44
C ALA A 69 12.03 -4.73 -1.94
N LEU A 70 10.88 -4.39 -2.53
CA LEU A 70 10.78 -4.04 -3.94
C LEU A 70 11.01 -2.55 -4.20
N ASP A 71 11.26 -1.78 -3.13
CA ASP A 71 11.45 -0.33 -3.20
C ASP A 71 10.22 0.37 -3.79
N ARG A 72 9.05 -0.07 -3.36
CA ARG A 72 7.79 0.44 -3.87
C ARG A 72 6.80 0.83 -2.75
N LEU A 73 7.34 1.29 -1.60
CA LEU A 73 6.46 1.85 -0.58
C LEU A 73 5.80 3.15 -1.03
N ASP A 74 6.31 3.75 -2.12
CA ASP A 74 5.73 4.94 -2.70
C ASP A 74 4.26 4.76 -3.07
N VAL A 75 3.82 3.53 -3.30
CA VAL A 75 2.41 3.27 -3.66
C VAL A 75 1.44 3.73 -2.58
N PHE A 76 1.94 3.89 -1.36
CA PHE A 76 1.10 4.34 -0.25
C PHE A 76 1.11 5.84 -0.05
N ASP A 77 1.88 6.59 -0.84
CA ASP A 77 1.97 8.04 -0.66
C ASP A 77 0.61 8.71 -0.78
N SER A 78 -0.24 8.21 -1.66
CA SER A 78 -1.56 8.79 -1.85
C SER A 78 -2.50 8.56 -0.67
N LEU A 79 -2.17 7.58 0.18
CA LEU A 79 -2.96 7.32 1.38
C LEU A 79 -2.55 8.18 2.56
N MET A 80 -1.34 8.72 2.50
CA MET A 80 -0.80 9.46 3.62
C MET A 80 -1.34 10.89 3.62
N PRO A 81 -1.54 11.47 4.78
CA PRO A 81 -1.87 12.89 4.83
C PRO A 81 -0.75 13.69 4.18
N SER A 82 -1.12 14.85 3.66
CA SER A 82 -0.11 15.76 3.11
C SER A 82 0.95 16.05 4.16
N ALA A 83 2.14 16.38 3.70
CA ALA A 83 3.25 16.67 4.57
C ALA A 83 2.97 17.82 5.52
N GLY A 84 1.92 18.54 5.29
CA GLY A 84 1.45 19.58 6.17
C GLY A 84 0.18 20.13 5.60
N PRO A 85 -0.60 20.84 6.38
CA PRO A 85 -1.83 21.42 5.87
C PRO A 85 -1.53 22.48 4.82
N THR A 86 -2.45 22.64 3.88
CA THR A 86 -2.34 23.72 2.91
C THR A 86 -2.45 25.06 3.64
N PRO A 87 -2.05 26.16 3.02
CA PRO A 87 -2.22 27.49 3.65
C PRO A 87 -3.64 27.76 4.10
N LEU A 88 -4.62 27.35 3.29
CA LEU A 88 -6.01 27.54 3.65
C LEU A 88 -6.41 26.71 4.86
N GLU A 89 -5.93 25.46 4.88
CA GLU A 89 -6.18 24.58 6.02
C GLU A 89 -5.51 25.10 7.29
N GLN A 90 -4.31 25.65 7.16
CA GLN A 90 -3.62 26.25 8.31
C GLN A 90 -4.42 27.39 8.89
N LEU A 91 -4.99 28.20 8.02
CA LEU A 91 -5.82 29.33 8.47
C LEU A 91 -7.06 28.82 9.22
N ALA A 92 -7.69 27.79 8.68
CA ALA A 92 -8.87 27.22 9.31
C ALA A 92 -8.52 26.62 10.67
N MET A 93 -7.39 25.94 10.76
CA MET A 93 -6.93 25.37 12.02
C MET A 93 -6.64 26.45 13.06
N ALA A 94 -6.03 27.53 12.66
CA ALA A 94 -5.75 28.63 13.56
C ALA A 94 -7.02 29.25 14.12
N ARG A 95 -8.04 29.35 13.30
CA ARG A 95 -9.31 29.92 13.74
C ARG A 95 -10.02 29.02 14.72
N ARG A 96 -9.88 27.71 14.58
CA ARG A 96 -10.57 26.79 15.46
C ARG A 96 -9.81 26.50 16.71
N ALA A 97 -8.61 26.85 16.67
CA ALA A 97 -7.81 26.43 17.72
C ALA A 97 -8.27 26.81 18.95
N PRO A 98 -8.39 26.51 19.76
CA PRO A 98 -8.32 26.76 20.95
C PRO A 98 -8.14 25.62 21.58
N ALA A 99 -8.12 25.38 21.85
CA ALA A 99 -8.03 24.60 22.45
C ALA A 99 -7.30 23.87 22.96
N PRO A 100 -7.13 23.92 23.38
CA PRO A 100 -6.53 23.23 23.76
C PRO A 100 -6.32 22.28 24.28
N GLN A 101 -6.15 22.28 24.25
CA GLN A 101 -5.85 21.53 24.61
C GLN A 101 -5.47 20.81 25.29
N ARG A 102 -5.57 20.62 25.54
CA ARG A 102 -5.29 20.00 26.18
C ARG A 102 -4.90 19.22 26.83
N ARG A 103 -4.86 18.90 27.06
CA ARG A 103 -4.48 18.19 27.69
C ARG A 103 -4.14 17.53 28.26
N ARG A 104 -4.04 17.41 28.61
CA ARG A 104 -3.69 16.76 29.24
C ARG A 104 -3.57 16.24 29.58
#